data_520f71f4e3d1e216309815813c7b1123
#
_entry.id   520f71f4e3d1e216309815813c7b1123
#
_cell.length_a   1.000
_cell.length_b   1.000
_cell.length_c   1.000
_cell.angle_alpha   90.00
_cell.angle_beta   90.00
_cell.angle_gamma   90.00
#
_symmetry.space_group_name_H-M   'P 1'
#
loop_
_entity.id
_entity.type
_entity.pdbx_description
1 polymer ?
#
loop_
_entity_poly.entity_id
_entity_poly.type
_entity_poly.pdbx_seq_one_letter_code
_entity_poly.pdbx_strand_id
1 'polypeptide(L)'
;MRIAQLTLATLDRAGQAAFWGERLGLPVRETGSAVEVVLRRSTIRFEPADAGTDARYHFAINVPPGSIEEAAAWLGDRREILEFHDDPEVEEGATIVHTDRGASAFYFLDAAGNVVELIANSHLDDKVEAPFGPDSLLEIAEIGVATSDTAATRAVVEEVFGAGVLWGGSDASRLTAIGDDHGVVIVAPAGRGWIPVGLLARPLPTTIVAEGPRPAEVMLPEGPYHLRAI
;
A
#
# COMPACT_ATOMS: atom_id res chain seq x y z
N MET A 1 -5.04 7.35 10.93
CA MET A 1 -6.12 7.53 9.92
C MET A 1 -6.41 6.20 9.26
N ARG A 2 -7.65 5.93 8.82
CA ARG A 2 -7.92 4.70 8.05
C ARG A 2 -8.14 5.05 6.59
N ILE A 3 -7.47 4.33 5.71
CA ILE A 3 -7.68 4.44 4.26
C ILE A 3 -8.89 3.55 3.90
N ALA A 4 -10.03 4.17 3.64
CA ALA A 4 -11.26 3.46 3.32
C ALA A 4 -11.25 2.89 1.89
N GLN A 5 -10.69 3.65 0.95
CA GLN A 5 -10.58 3.24 -0.45
C GLN A 5 -9.30 3.79 -1.08
N LEU A 6 -8.66 2.93 -1.87
CA LEU A 6 -7.54 3.28 -2.75
C LEU A 6 -7.95 2.99 -4.19
N THR A 7 -7.86 3.99 -5.07
CA THR A 7 -8.08 3.78 -6.51
C THR A 7 -6.76 3.90 -7.26
N LEU A 8 -6.41 2.87 -8.00
CA LEU A 8 -5.17 2.73 -8.78
C LEU A 8 -5.50 2.44 -10.24
N ALA A 9 -4.65 2.90 -11.15
CA ALA A 9 -4.77 2.54 -12.56
C ALA A 9 -4.10 1.18 -12.82
N THR A 10 -4.63 0.39 -13.78
CA THR A 10 -4.04 -0.87 -14.22
C THR A 10 -4.25 -1.13 -15.69
N LEU A 11 -3.28 -1.76 -16.35
CA LEU A 11 -3.40 -2.27 -17.71
C LEU A 11 -4.04 -3.67 -17.77
N ASP A 12 -4.08 -4.38 -16.63
CA ASP A 12 -4.56 -5.77 -16.54
C ASP A 12 -5.62 -5.95 -15.44
N ARG A 13 -6.85 -5.46 -15.71
CA ARG A 13 -7.98 -5.62 -14.80
C ARG A 13 -8.40 -7.08 -14.62
N ALA A 14 -8.37 -7.85 -15.71
CA ALA A 14 -8.75 -9.27 -15.65
C ALA A 14 -7.75 -10.07 -14.80
N GLY A 15 -6.46 -9.81 -14.97
CA GLY A 15 -5.42 -10.40 -14.13
C GLY A 15 -5.57 -9.99 -12.66
N GLN A 16 -5.91 -8.72 -12.37
CA GLN A 16 -6.18 -8.28 -10.99
C GLN A 16 -7.38 -9.02 -10.39
N ALA A 17 -8.49 -9.14 -11.14
CA ALA A 17 -9.66 -9.89 -10.67
C ALA A 17 -9.34 -11.36 -10.38
N ALA A 18 -8.63 -12.02 -11.29
CA ALA A 18 -8.24 -13.42 -11.12
C ALA A 18 -7.24 -13.60 -9.95
N PHE A 19 -6.26 -12.69 -9.82
CA PHE A 19 -5.26 -12.77 -8.76
C PHE A 19 -5.88 -12.60 -7.37
N TRP A 20 -6.59 -11.50 -7.15
CA TRP A 20 -7.18 -11.22 -5.83
C TRP A 20 -8.37 -12.12 -5.51
N GLY A 21 -9.23 -12.41 -6.52
CA GLY A 21 -10.45 -13.22 -6.35
C GLY A 21 -10.17 -14.72 -6.38
N GLU A 22 -9.69 -15.24 -7.51
CA GLU A 22 -9.57 -16.69 -7.69
C GLU A 22 -8.38 -17.29 -6.96
N ARG A 23 -7.23 -16.58 -6.99
CA ARG A 23 -6.00 -17.10 -6.38
C ARG A 23 -5.91 -16.83 -4.88
N LEU A 24 -6.23 -15.61 -4.43
CA LEU A 24 -6.17 -15.25 -3.01
C LEU A 24 -7.49 -15.43 -2.27
N GLY A 25 -8.63 -15.55 -2.98
CA GLY A 25 -9.93 -15.83 -2.40
C GLY A 25 -10.65 -14.62 -1.79
N LEU A 26 -10.22 -13.37 -2.11
CA LEU A 26 -10.93 -12.18 -1.64
C LEU A 26 -12.21 -11.93 -2.44
N PRO A 27 -13.21 -11.28 -1.84
CA PRO A 27 -14.36 -10.79 -2.57
C PRO A 27 -13.96 -9.76 -3.62
N VAL A 28 -14.28 -10.04 -4.89
CA VAL A 28 -14.03 -9.13 -6.02
C VAL A 28 -15.35 -8.75 -6.66
N ARG A 29 -15.51 -7.47 -7.02
CA ARG A 29 -16.69 -6.92 -7.69
C ARG A 29 -16.26 -6.19 -8.95
N GLU A 30 -16.94 -6.46 -10.05
CA GLU A 30 -16.80 -5.65 -11.26
C GLU A 30 -17.82 -4.50 -11.23
N THR A 31 -17.35 -3.26 -11.36
CA THR A 31 -18.16 -2.04 -11.27
C THR A 31 -17.89 -1.17 -12.48
N GLY A 32 -18.71 -1.30 -13.53
CA GLY A 32 -18.47 -0.61 -14.81
C GLY A 32 -17.16 -1.05 -15.44
N SER A 33 -16.20 -0.11 -15.58
CA SER A 33 -14.87 -0.41 -16.13
C SER A 33 -13.84 -0.80 -15.06
N ALA A 34 -14.19 -0.80 -13.78
CA ALA A 34 -13.27 -1.05 -12.68
C ALA A 34 -13.46 -2.44 -12.05
N VAL A 35 -12.40 -2.90 -11.35
CA VAL A 35 -12.40 -4.07 -10.47
C VAL A 35 -12.17 -3.60 -9.04
N GLU A 36 -13.04 -3.98 -8.12
CA GLU A 36 -12.93 -3.69 -6.69
C GLU A 36 -12.59 -4.95 -5.92
N VAL A 37 -11.50 -4.90 -5.17
CA VAL A 37 -11.05 -5.93 -4.22
C VAL A 37 -11.46 -5.48 -2.82
N VAL A 38 -12.27 -6.26 -2.14
CA VAL A 38 -12.80 -5.89 -0.83
C VAL A 38 -11.97 -6.57 0.25
N LEU A 39 -11.25 -5.76 1.04
CA LEU A 39 -10.60 -6.16 2.28
C LEU A 39 -11.61 -6.07 3.44
N ARG A 40 -11.21 -6.50 4.61
CA ARG A 40 -12.12 -6.48 5.78
C ARG A 40 -12.67 -5.08 6.10
N ARG A 41 -11.84 -4.01 5.94
CA ARG A 41 -12.20 -2.62 6.28
C ARG A 41 -11.88 -1.60 5.20
N SER A 42 -11.35 -2.03 4.07
CA SER A 42 -10.96 -1.16 2.96
C SER A 42 -11.32 -1.76 1.61
N THR A 43 -11.27 -0.96 0.56
CA THR A 43 -11.45 -1.41 -0.81
C THR A 43 -10.30 -0.91 -1.68
N ILE A 44 -9.70 -1.81 -2.47
CA ILE A 44 -8.78 -1.43 -3.54
C ILE A 44 -9.56 -1.47 -4.85
N ARG A 45 -9.58 -0.35 -5.57
CA ARG A 45 -10.26 -0.20 -6.85
C ARG A 45 -9.23 -0.05 -7.96
N PHE A 46 -9.25 -0.94 -8.93
CA PHE A 46 -8.41 -0.89 -10.12
C PHE A 46 -9.21 -0.36 -11.31
N GLU A 47 -8.80 0.79 -11.85
CA GLU A 47 -9.38 1.42 -13.03
C GLU A 47 -8.48 1.24 -14.25
N PRO A 48 -9.02 1.33 -15.49
CA PRO A 48 -8.19 1.22 -16.68
C PRO A 48 -7.10 2.31 -16.71
N ALA A 49 -5.86 1.90 -16.94
CA ALA A 49 -4.77 2.82 -17.26
C ALA A 49 -4.78 3.18 -18.76
N ASP A 50 -4.25 4.36 -19.09
CA ASP A 50 -3.96 4.73 -20.46
C ASP A 50 -2.90 3.80 -21.06
N ALA A 51 -3.07 3.44 -22.32
CA ALA A 51 -2.16 2.56 -23.03
C ALA A 51 -0.71 3.12 -23.00
N GLY A 52 0.24 2.27 -22.61
CA GLY A 52 1.66 2.64 -22.52
C GLY A 52 2.06 3.26 -21.18
N THR A 53 1.15 3.43 -20.23
CA THR A 53 1.47 3.86 -18.86
C THR A 53 2.12 2.71 -18.11
N ASP A 54 3.28 2.95 -17.47
CA ASP A 54 3.87 2.02 -16.50
C ASP A 54 3.19 2.21 -15.14
N ALA A 55 1.94 1.72 -15.03
CA ALA A 55 1.07 1.89 -13.87
C ALA A 55 1.37 0.82 -12.81
N ARG A 56 2.55 0.92 -12.18
CA ARG A 56 2.96 0.03 -11.08
C ARG A 56 3.22 0.84 -9.81
N TYR A 57 2.56 0.42 -8.75
CA TYR A 57 2.49 1.11 -7.46
C TYR A 57 3.23 0.34 -6.36
N HIS A 58 3.44 1.00 -5.24
CA HIS A 58 3.70 0.35 -3.96
C HIS A 58 2.56 0.68 -3.00
N PHE A 59 2.00 -0.36 -2.36
CA PHE A 59 1.02 -0.23 -1.29
C PHE A 59 1.12 -1.41 -0.31
N ALA A 60 0.68 -1.20 0.92
CA ALA A 60 0.68 -2.23 1.95
C ALA A 60 -0.73 -2.54 2.46
N ILE A 61 -0.90 -3.75 2.97
CA ILE A 61 -2.12 -4.24 3.61
C ILE A 61 -1.77 -4.72 5.01
N ASN A 62 -2.50 -4.22 6.02
CA ASN A 62 -2.38 -4.69 7.40
C ASN A 62 -2.92 -6.13 7.52
N VAL A 63 -2.16 -6.95 8.23
CA VAL A 63 -2.60 -8.26 8.73
C VAL A 63 -2.55 -8.26 10.26
N PRO A 64 -3.22 -9.20 10.96
CA PRO A 64 -3.23 -9.21 12.42
C PRO A 64 -1.83 -9.26 13.02
N PRO A 65 -1.58 -8.58 14.16
CA PRO A 65 -0.31 -8.65 14.89
C PRO A 65 0.12 -10.09 15.16
N GLY A 66 1.41 -10.38 14.96
CA GLY A 66 1.99 -11.70 15.21
C GLY A 66 1.62 -12.78 14.20
N SER A 67 0.98 -12.43 13.06
CA SER A 67 0.59 -13.42 12.04
C SER A 67 1.45 -13.38 10.77
N ILE A 68 2.62 -12.75 10.82
CA ILE A 68 3.40 -12.54 9.59
C ILE A 68 3.92 -13.86 8.99
N GLU A 69 4.31 -14.81 9.82
CA GLU A 69 4.78 -16.12 9.36
C GLU A 69 3.65 -16.96 8.77
N GLU A 70 2.45 -16.94 9.38
CA GLU A 70 1.27 -17.60 8.81
C GLU A 70 0.83 -16.92 7.52
N ALA A 71 0.92 -15.59 7.45
CA ALA A 71 0.64 -14.82 6.24
C ALA A 71 1.61 -15.19 5.11
N ALA A 72 2.90 -15.30 5.42
CA ALA A 72 3.94 -15.69 4.46
C ALA A 72 3.74 -17.14 3.98
N ALA A 73 3.44 -18.07 4.87
CA ALA A 73 3.13 -19.45 4.49
C ALA A 73 1.87 -19.52 3.60
N TRP A 74 0.80 -18.81 3.99
CA TRP A 74 -0.45 -18.78 3.22
C TRP A 74 -0.26 -18.17 1.82
N LEU A 75 0.52 -17.07 1.71
CA LEU A 75 0.80 -16.43 0.42
C LEU A 75 1.76 -17.28 -0.41
N GLY A 76 2.81 -17.84 0.18
CA GLY A 76 3.87 -18.61 -0.50
C GLY A 76 3.34 -19.79 -1.32
N ASP A 77 2.24 -20.42 -0.87
CA ASP A 77 1.53 -21.43 -1.64
C ASP A 77 0.84 -20.87 -2.91
N ARG A 78 0.71 -19.57 -3.05
CA ARG A 78 -0.09 -18.87 -4.07
C ARG A 78 0.72 -17.92 -4.93
N ARG A 79 1.75 -17.32 -4.36
CA ARG A 79 2.60 -16.32 -5.01
C ARG A 79 3.99 -16.33 -4.39
N GLU A 80 5.01 -16.12 -5.21
CA GLU A 80 6.39 -15.91 -4.77
C GLU A 80 6.50 -14.70 -3.86
N ILE A 81 7.19 -14.87 -2.73
CA ILE A 81 7.57 -13.80 -1.82
C ILE A 81 8.93 -13.27 -2.27
N LEU A 82 9.06 -11.96 -2.31
CA LEU A 82 10.29 -11.32 -2.75
C LEU A 82 11.38 -11.40 -1.68
N GLU A 83 12.59 -11.67 -2.13
CA GLU A 83 13.78 -11.67 -1.28
C GLU A 83 14.43 -10.29 -1.28
N PHE A 84 15.07 -9.93 -0.18
CA PHE A 84 15.90 -8.73 -0.07
C PHE A 84 17.31 -9.03 -0.53
N HIS A 85 17.83 -8.17 -1.42
CA HIS A 85 19.19 -8.20 -1.93
C HIS A 85 19.78 -6.80 -1.88
N ASP A 86 21.07 -6.72 -1.55
CA ASP A 86 21.81 -5.44 -1.55
C ASP A 86 21.25 -4.36 -0.59
N ASP A 87 20.45 -4.73 0.42
CA ASP A 87 19.96 -3.83 1.45
C ASP A 87 20.88 -3.91 2.70
N PRO A 88 21.56 -2.83 3.08
CA PRO A 88 22.53 -2.87 4.18
C PRO A 88 21.88 -3.08 5.57
N GLU A 89 20.57 -2.91 5.71
CA GLU A 89 19.83 -3.03 6.96
C GLU A 89 19.09 -4.37 7.08
N VAL A 90 19.12 -5.19 6.01
CA VAL A 90 18.39 -6.47 5.94
C VAL A 90 19.36 -7.61 5.59
N GLU A 91 19.16 -8.78 6.17
CA GLU A 91 19.95 -9.98 5.83
C GLU A 91 19.71 -10.36 4.37
N GLU A 92 20.81 -10.67 3.65
CA GLU A 92 20.78 -11.11 2.26
C GLU A 92 19.91 -12.35 2.07
N GLY A 93 18.95 -12.28 1.16
CA GLY A 93 17.99 -13.36 0.90
C GLY A 93 16.86 -13.47 1.93
N ALA A 94 16.76 -12.55 2.88
CA ALA A 94 15.61 -12.51 3.78
C ALA A 94 14.32 -12.22 3.04
N THR A 95 13.24 -12.91 3.41
CA THR A 95 11.89 -12.68 2.86
C THR A 95 10.99 -11.92 3.83
N ILE A 96 11.25 -12.01 5.13
CA ILE A 96 10.53 -11.27 6.17
C ILE A 96 11.49 -10.28 6.82
N VAL A 97 11.04 -9.06 7.01
CA VAL A 97 11.77 -8.01 7.71
C VAL A 97 11.05 -7.60 8.98
N HIS A 98 11.83 -7.26 10.01
CA HIS A 98 11.32 -6.77 11.28
C HIS A 98 11.88 -5.37 11.53
N THR A 99 11.02 -4.46 11.91
CA THR A 99 11.43 -3.07 12.20
C THR A 99 11.52 -2.82 13.70
N ASP A 100 12.38 -1.90 14.10
CA ASP A 100 12.49 -1.44 15.49
C ASP A 100 11.20 -0.81 16.03
N ARG A 101 10.26 -0.48 15.14
CA ARG A 101 8.94 0.07 15.49
C ARG A 101 7.88 -0.99 15.77
N GLY A 102 8.27 -2.28 15.81
CA GLY A 102 7.36 -3.38 16.11
C GLY A 102 6.49 -3.83 14.94
N ALA A 103 6.85 -3.49 13.72
CA ALA A 103 6.22 -4.02 12.52
C ALA A 103 7.07 -5.15 11.92
N SER A 104 6.39 -6.14 11.35
CA SER A 104 7.00 -7.22 10.55
C SER A 104 6.30 -7.27 9.21
N ALA A 105 7.06 -7.41 8.12
CA ALA A 105 6.50 -7.32 6.77
C ALA A 105 7.20 -8.25 5.79
N PHE A 106 6.52 -8.54 4.69
CA PHE A 106 7.08 -9.15 3.49
C PHE A 106 6.41 -8.62 2.23
N TYR A 107 7.04 -8.85 1.08
CA TYR A 107 6.67 -8.23 -0.19
C TYR A 107 6.42 -9.27 -1.28
N PHE A 108 5.51 -8.94 -2.20
CA PHE A 108 5.23 -9.73 -3.39
C PHE A 108 4.78 -8.82 -4.54
N LEU A 109 4.75 -9.36 -5.77
CA LEU A 109 4.16 -8.66 -6.91
C LEU A 109 2.73 -9.17 -7.14
N ASP A 110 1.76 -8.28 -7.32
CA ASP A 110 0.43 -8.67 -7.79
C ASP A 110 0.43 -8.98 -9.30
N ALA A 111 -0.77 -9.17 -9.90
CA ALA A 111 -0.89 -9.51 -11.31
C ALA A 111 -0.35 -8.45 -12.27
N ALA A 112 -0.44 -7.16 -11.91
CA ALA A 112 0.04 -6.04 -12.71
C ALA A 112 1.49 -5.64 -12.39
N GLY A 113 2.14 -6.32 -11.44
CA GLY A 113 3.49 -6.02 -11.00
C GLY A 113 3.58 -4.87 -9.99
N ASN A 114 2.48 -4.55 -9.30
CA ASN A 114 2.54 -3.68 -8.14
C ASN A 114 3.36 -4.36 -7.03
N VAL A 115 4.20 -3.59 -6.35
CA VAL A 115 4.89 -4.05 -5.14
C VAL A 115 3.89 -3.97 -3.98
N VAL A 116 3.42 -5.11 -3.53
CA VAL A 116 2.46 -5.22 -2.44
C VAL A 116 3.19 -5.73 -1.20
N GLU A 117 2.92 -5.09 -0.08
CA GLU A 117 3.43 -5.46 1.23
C GLU A 117 2.30 -6.03 2.09
N LEU A 118 2.54 -7.14 2.81
CA LEU A 118 1.73 -7.48 3.98
C LEU A 118 2.51 -7.10 5.23
N ILE A 119 1.87 -6.35 6.12
CA ILE A 119 2.48 -5.80 7.32
C ILE A 119 1.67 -6.16 8.56
N ALA A 120 2.33 -6.78 9.55
CA ALA A 120 1.82 -7.04 10.88
C ALA A 120 2.40 -6.01 11.85
N ASN A 121 1.57 -5.10 12.34
CA ASN A 121 1.99 -4.06 13.28
C ASN A 121 1.55 -4.44 14.69
N SER A 122 2.52 -4.57 15.63
CA SER A 122 2.26 -4.97 17.01
C SER A 122 1.41 -3.98 17.84
N HIS A 123 1.22 -2.75 17.33
CA HIS A 123 0.40 -1.74 17.98
C HIS A 123 -1.09 -1.85 17.65
N LEU A 124 -1.47 -2.70 16.66
CA LEU A 124 -2.86 -2.95 16.35
C LEU A 124 -3.47 -3.97 17.34
N ASP A 125 -4.75 -3.80 17.64
CA ASP A 125 -5.50 -4.68 18.58
C ASP A 125 -6.20 -5.86 17.88
N ASP A 126 -6.04 -6.00 16.56
CA ASP A 126 -6.66 -7.08 15.79
C ASP A 126 -6.10 -8.45 16.19
N LYS A 127 -6.99 -9.44 16.27
CA LYS A 127 -6.60 -10.81 16.59
C LYS A 127 -6.69 -11.70 15.36
N VAL A 128 -5.76 -12.65 15.27
CA VAL A 128 -5.87 -13.74 14.28
C VAL A 128 -7.03 -14.62 14.68
N GLU A 129 -8.00 -14.76 13.79
CA GLU A 129 -8.95 -15.86 13.83
C GLU A 129 -8.37 -16.97 12.95
N ALA A 130 -7.81 -17.98 13.56
CA ALA A 130 -7.17 -19.10 12.84
C ALA A 130 -8.19 -19.92 12.03
N PRO A 131 -7.83 -20.43 10.85
CA PRO A 131 -6.55 -20.28 10.16
C PRO A 131 -6.42 -18.94 9.40
N PHE A 132 -5.17 -18.49 9.18
CA PHE A 132 -4.91 -17.31 8.32
C PHE A 132 -5.50 -17.50 6.92
N GLY A 133 -6.17 -16.48 6.40
CA GLY A 133 -6.85 -16.55 5.12
C GLY A 133 -7.25 -15.17 4.57
N PRO A 134 -8.10 -15.10 3.54
CA PRO A 134 -8.51 -13.83 2.92
C PRO A 134 -9.09 -12.82 3.92
N ASP A 135 -9.83 -13.27 4.91
CA ASP A 135 -10.44 -12.42 5.95
C ASP A 135 -9.39 -11.84 6.93
N SER A 136 -8.14 -12.35 6.87
CA SER A 136 -7.01 -11.80 7.63
C SER A 136 -6.35 -10.60 6.96
N LEU A 137 -6.72 -10.25 5.73
CA LEU A 137 -6.31 -9.02 5.06
C LEU A 137 -7.24 -7.89 5.53
N LEU A 138 -6.74 -7.07 6.46
CA LEU A 138 -7.58 -6.18 7.26
C LEU A 138 -7.96 -4.90 6.51
N GLU A 139 -6.96 -4.07 6.21
CA GLU A 139 -7.15 -2.74 5.64
C GLU A 139 -5.88 -2.30 4.89
N ILE A 140 -6.01 -1.27 4.08
CA ILE A 140 -4.87 -0.65 3.41
C ILE A 140 -4.03 0.06 4.48
N ALA A 141 -2.80 -0.44 4.66
CA ALA A 141 -1.84 0.10 5.61
C ALA A 141 -1.05 1.27 5.02
N GLU A 142 -0.66 1.16 3.73
CA GLU A 142 0.22 2.14 3.12
C GLU A 142 -0.11 2.38 1.66
N ILE A 143 0.15 3.60 1.19
CA ILE A 143 0.19 3.95 -0.23
C ILE A 143 1.36 4.87 -0.52
N GLY A 144 2.19 4.49 -1.50
CA GLY A 144 3.29 5.29 -1.99
C GLY A 144 2.84 6.41 -2.93
N VAL A 145 3.22 7.64 -2.62
CA VAL A 145 3.00 8.85 -3.42
C VAL A 145 4.34 9.45 -3.82
N ALA A 146 4.67 9.37 -5.11
CA ALA A 146 5.92 9.92 -5.64
C ALA A 146 5.73 11.36 -6.10
N THR A 147 6.65 12.25 -5.72
CA THR A 147 6.54 13.68 -6.01
C THR A 147 7.90 14.33 -6.24
N SER A 148 7.92 15.44 -6.97
CA SER A 148 9.10 16.30 -7.10
C SER A 148 9.27 17.27 -5.93
N ASP A 149 8.18 17.55 -5.18
CA ASP A 149 8.19 18.39 -3.98
C ASP A 149 7.56 17.65 -2.78
N THR A 150 8.42 16.92 -2.06
CA THR A 150 8.00 16.12 -0.90
C THR A 150 7.49 17.01 0.24
N ALA A 151 8.02 18.21 0.41
CA ALA A 151 7.61 19.12 1.48
C ALA A 151 6.20 19.68 1.24
N ALA A 152 5.92 20.15 0.02
CA ALA A 152 4.59 20.64 -0.35
C ALA A 152 3.54 19.52 -0.30
N THR A 153 3.87 18.34 -0.86
CA THR A 153 2.98 17.17 -0.84
C THR A 153 2.66 16.74 0.59
N ARG A 154 3.68 16.66 1.45
CA ARG A 154 3.52 16.34 2.86
C ARG A 154 2.55 17.31 3.55
N ALA A 155 2.74 18.62 3.39
CA ALA A 155 1.91 19.64 4.05
C ALA A 155 0.43 19.49 3.66
N VAL A 156 0.13 19.19 2.38
CA VAL A 156 -1.24 18.97 1.94
C VAL A 156 -1.82 17.69 2.52
N VAL A 157 -1.07 16.58 2.55
CA VAL A 157 -1.53 15.31 3.14
C VAL A 157 -1.83 15.48 4.64
N GLU A 158 -0.93 16.14 5.38
CA GLU A 158 -1.12 16.46 6.80
C GLU A 158 -2.39 17.30 7.04
N GLU A 159 -2.61 18.32 6.20
CA GLU A 159 -3.79 19.19 6.31
C GLU A 159 -5.09 18.45 6.00
N VAL A 160 -5.13 17.71 4.88
CA VAL A 160 -6.36 17.04 4.40
C VAL A 160 -6.80 15.97 5.36
N PHE A 161 -5.88 15.13 5.84
CA PHE A 161 -6.22 14.00 6.71
C PHE A 161 -6.06 14.31 8.22
N GLY A 162 -5.53 15.47 8.57
CA GLY A 162 -5.29 15.84 9.98
C GLY A 162 -4.29 14.91 10.67
N ALA A 163 -3.43 14.27 9.90
CA ALA A 163 -2.48 13.28 10.38
C ALA A 163 -1.08 13.88 10.48
N GLY A 164 -0.28 13.42 11.43
CA GLY A 164 1.11 13.81 11.59
C GLY A 164 2.08 12.84 10.94
N VAL A 165 3.36 13.19 10.98
CA VAL A 165 4.44 12.28 10.57
C VAL A 165 4.58 11.15 11.57
N LEU A 166 4.40 9.91 11.11
CA LEU A 166 4.61 8.71 11.91
C LEU A 166 6.11 8.35 11.96
N TRP A 167 6.78 8.38 10.81
CA TRP A 167 8.21 8.17 10.69
C TRP A 167 8.80 8.85 9.45
N GLY A 168 10.11 8.88 9.36
CA GLY A 168 10.83 9.62 8.33
C GLY A 168 11.22 11.01 8.79
N GLY A 169 11.81 11.80 7.91
CA GLY A 169 12.37 13.09 8.26
C GLY A 169 11.89 14.22 7.36
N SER A 170 12.36 15.43 7.70
CA SER A 170 12.18 16.62 6.87
C SER A 170 13.15 16.67 5.67
N ASP A 171 14.04 15.68 5.56
CA ASP A 171 14.96 15.56 4.42
C ASP A 171 14.18 15.16 3.17
N ALA A 172 14.17 16.04 2.19
CA ALA A 172 13.46 15.84 0.91
C ALA A 172 13.95 14.62 0.11
N SER A 173 15.12 14.06 0.44
CA SER A 173 15.67 12.86 -0.19
C SER A 173 15.15 11.54 0.43
N ARG A 174 14.42 11.61 1.56
CA ARG A 174 13.96 10.46 2.32
C ARG A 174 12.46 10.28 2.21
N LEU A 175 12.01 9.04 2.50
CA LEU A 175 10.60 8.75 2.68
C LEU A 175 10.05 9.45 3.92
N THR A 176 8.80 9.88 3.84
CA THR A 176 8.05 10.37 4.99
C THR A 176 6.70 9.69 5.03
N ALA A 177 6.41 8.98 6.11
CA ALA A 177 5.12 8.35 6.37
C ALA A 177 4.23 9.29 7.18
N ILE A 178 3.06 9.60 6.67
CA ILE A 178 2.08 10.50 7.26
C ILE A 178 0.82 9.70 7.56
N GLY A 179 0.45 9.62 8.83
CA GLY A 179 -0.67 8.81 9.28
C GLY A 179 -0.43 8.19 10.64
N ASP A 180 -0.97 6.99 10.84
CA ASP A 180 -0.78 6.15 12.02
C ASP A 180 -0.71 4.66 11.62
N ASP A 181 -0.65 3.75 12.60
CA ASP A 181 -0.50 2.31 12.38
C ASP A 181 -1.68 1.67 11.59
N HIS A 182 -2.81 2.35 11.45
CA HIS A 182 -3.93 1.90 10.62
C HIS A 182 -3.80 2.28 9.15
N GLY A 183 -3.11 3.38 8.86
CA GLY A 183 -2.91 3.81 7.48
C GLY A 183 -1.99 5.01 7.34
N VAL A 184 -1.08 4.95 6.37
CA VAL A 184 -0.13 6.01 6.07
C VAL A 184 -0.06 6.32 4.58
N VAL A 185 0.22 7.57 4.26
CA VAL A 185 0.69 7.99 2.94
C VAL A 185 2.21 8.10 3.00
N ILE A 186 2.90 7.28 2.21
CA ILE A 186 4.36 7.32 2.08
C ILE A 186 4.72 8.33 0.99
N VAL A 187 5.11 9.53 1.37
CA VAL A 187 5.61 10.54 0.44
C VAL A 187 7.06 10.25 0.08
N ALA A 188 7.33 10.03 -1.20
CA ALA A 188 8.62 9.64 -1.74
C ALA A 188 9.11 10.62 -2.81
N PRO A 189 10.43 10.90 -2.90
CA PRO A 189 11.00 11.55 -4.08
C PRO A 189 10.74 10.72 -5.34
N ALA A 190 10.29 11.36 -6.41
CA ALA A 190 10.13 10.70 -7.70
C ALA A 190 11.47 10.11 -8.19
N GLY A 191 11.43 8.89 -8.72
CA GLY A 191 12.62 8.16 -9.17
C GLY A 191 13.33 7.34 -8.09
N ARG A 192 12.89 7.40 -6.83
CA ARG A 192 13.37 6.49 -5.79
C ARG A 192 12.89 5.07 -6.07
N GLY A 193 13.72 4.05 -5.79
CA GLY A 193 13.30 2.64 -5.86
C GLY A 193 12.43 2.23 -4.69
N TRP A 194 11.31 1.54 -4.97
CA TRP A 194 10.54 0.82 -3.95
C TRP A 194 11.25 -0.49 -3.60
N ILE A 195 11.40 -0.75 -2.31
CA ILE A 195 11.97 -2.01 -1.81
C ILE A 195 10.98 -3.17 -2.05
N PRO A 196 11.47 -4.44 -2.17
CA PRO A 196 12.88 -4.80 -2.30
C PRO A 196 13.40 -4.76 -3.77
N VAL A 197 12.54 -4.53 -4.75
CA VAL A 197 12.86 -4.74 -6.19
C VAL A 197 13.37 -3.50 -6.93
N GLY A 198 13.50 -2.36 -6.26
CA GLY A 198 13.96 -1.13 -6.88
C GLY A 198 13.02 -0.55 -7.95
N LEU A 199 11.73 -0.92 -7.96
CA LEU A 199 10.73 -0.34 -8.84
C LEU A 199 10.69 1.17 -8.65
N LEU A 200 10.91 1.95 -9.71
CA LEU A 200 10.98 3.40 -9.61
C LEU A 200 9.64 4.02 -9.21
N ALA A 201 9.65 4.79 -8.13
CA ALA A 201 8.54 5.61 -7.70
C ALA A 201 8.23 6.70 -8.73
N ARG A 202 7.02 6.67 -9.29
CA ARG A 202 6.54 7.60 -10.32
C ARG A 202 5.24 8.25 -9.89
N PRO A 203 5.00 9.53 -10.24
CA PRO A 203 3.68 10.12 -10.10
C PRO A 203 2.69 9.37 -10.99
N LEU A 204 1.73 8.67 -10.37
CA LEU A 204 0.72 7.86 -11.05
C LEU A 204 -0.69 8.22 -10.57
N PRO A 205 -1.72 8.11 -11.42
CA PRO A 205 -3.10 8.38 -11.03
C PRO A 205 -3.50 7.58 -9.79
N THR A 206 -3.79 8.28 -8.70
CA THR A 206 -4.13 7.66 -7.42
C THR A 206 -5.21 8.47 -6.73
N THR A 207 -6.31 7.83 -6.34
CA THR A 207 -7.29 8.44 -5.43
C THR A 207 -7.21 7.76 -4.07
N ILE A 208 -7.04 8.57 -3.03
CA ILE A 208 -6.97 8.13 -1.63
C ILE A 208 -8.19 8.67 -0.91
N VAL A 209 -9.08 7.79 -0.45
CA VAL A 209 -10.20 8.14 0.41
C VAL A 209 -9.89 7.66 1.82
N ALA A 210 -9.75 8.57 2.76
CA ALA A 210 -9.40 8.23 4.14
C ALA A 210 -10.16 9.08 5.15
N GLU A 211 -10.17 8.62 6.41
CA GLU A 211 -10.70 9.40 7.53
C GLU A 211 -9.90 10.70 7.70
N GLY A 212 -10.62 11.78 7.95
CA GLY A 212 -10.04 13.10 8.21
C GLY A 212 -10.84 13.89 9.23
N PRO A 213 -10.35 15.06 9.70
CA PRO A 213 -11.01 15.87 10.72
C PRO A 213 -12.31 16.51 10.21
N ARG A 214 -12.49 16.61 8.92
CA ARG A 214 -13.66 17.13 8.21
C ARG A 214 -13.64 16.65 6.76
N PRO A 215 -14.79 16.56 6.09
CA PRO A 215 -14.81 16.27 4.66
C PRO A 215 -14.03 17.32 3.87
N ALA A 216 -13.13 16.84 3.02
CA ALA A 216 -12.29 17.66 2.14
C ALA A 216 -11.98 16.90 0.86
N GLU A 217 -11.70 17.62 -0.23
CA GLU A 217 -11.33 17.04 -1.52
C GLU A 217 -10.28 17.94 -2.16
N VAL A 218 -9.11 17.39 -2.46
CA VAL A 218 -7.96 18.14 -2.97
C VAL A 218 -7.23 17.33 -4.04
N MET A 219 -6.90 18.00 -5.17
CA MET A 219 -5.93 17.49 -6.12
C MET A 219 -4.55 18.01 -5.75
N LEU A 220 -3.57 17.11 -5.61
CA LEU A 220 -2.19 17.54 -5.38
C LEU A 220 -1.62 18.20 -6.64
N PRO A 221 -0.94 19.36 -6.52
CA PRO A 221 -0.38 20.05 -7.68
C PRO A 221 0.80 19.30 -8.32
N GLU A 222 1.50 18.48 -7.53
CA GLU A 222 2.73 17.79 -7.92
C GLU A 222 2.50 16.35 -8.46
N GLY A 223 1.31 16.06 -8.96
CA GLY A 223 1.02 14.76 -9.56
C GLY A 223 -0.48 14.48 -9.69
N PRO A 224 -0.85 13.36 -10.32
CA PRO A 224 -2.24 12.98 -10.54
C PRO A 224 -2.85 12.33 -9.29
N TYR A 225 -2.73 13.00 -8.15
CA TYR A 225 -3.20 12.51 -6.87
C TYR A 225 -4.46 13.22 -6.41
N HIS A 226 -5.49 12.46 -6.12
CA HIS A 226 -6.75 12.94 -5.61
C HIS A 226 -6.92 12.47 -4.16
N LEU A 227 -6.92 13.41 -3.21
CA LEU A 227 -7.11 13.16 -1.79
C LEU A 227 -8.53 13.52 -1.39
N ARG A 228 -9.21 12.61 -0.69
CA ARG A 228 -10.56 12.82 -0.21
C ARG A 228 -10.66 12.38 1.25
N ALA A 229 -10.89 13.34 2.14
CA ALA A 229 -11.22 13.09 3.54
C ALA A 229 -12.73 12.86 3.73
N ILE A 230 -13.12 11.86 4.51
CA ILE A 230 -14.50 11.51 4.84
C ILE A 230 -14.72 11.54 6.35
#